data_ca662b00f8b2d609f77842c51f9a8ef8
#
_entry.id   ca662b00f8b2d609f77842c51f9a8ef8
#
_cell.length_a   1.000
_cell.length_b   1.000
_cell.length_c   1.000
_cell.angle_alpha   90.00
_cell.angle_beta   90.00
_cell.angle_gamma   90.00
#
_symmetry.space_group_name_H-M   'P 1'
#
loop_
_entity.id
_entity.type
_entity.pdbx_description
1 polymer ?
#
loop_
_entity_poly.entity_id
_entity_poly.type
_entity_poly.pdbx_seq_one_letter_code
_entity_poly.pdbx_strand_id
1 'polypeptide(L)'
;MDIEGSPAHSIELDAPESPRLRGRLRSLPARHRGCLERMLAAVVEVDGVVGLAVGGSFIAGEIDEFSDLDLVLAVEPGAWPEILDRRQAIAAELDPSFLAGFTGEHVGEPRLLVCLYGPPLLHVDLKFVSLDDAHERVEDPVILWEVDGCLSAAFARAAPCYPAADPDWIEARFWIWAHYFADKIERGEIFEALDGLTFLRAVALAPLAFLGAGVEATGVRRIEDRLPAFATDLERTVGGVNTAACVAALESAIELYTELRKAAAARSDVEASPVEREVRAYVEGLPGRLGLSDRGA
;
A
#
# COMPACT_ATOMS: atom_id res chain seq x y z
N MET A 1 23.33 20.60 -46.49
CA MET A 1 23.50 19.24 -45.97
C MET A 1 22.43 19.12 -44.89
N ASP A 2 21.26 18.73 -45.39
CA ASP A 2 20.03 18.71 -44.59
C ASP A 2 20.07 17.51 -43.68
N ILE A 3 20.00 17.76 -42.37
CA ILE A 3 19.83 16.71 -41.35
C ILE A 3 18.33 16.46 -41.29
N GLU A 4 17.88 15.43 -42.03
CA GLU A 4 16.52 14.92 -41.88
C GLU A 4 16.28 14.49 -40.43
N GLY A 5 15.33 15.16 -39.79
CA GLY A 5 14.84 14.79 -38.48
C GLY A 5 14.23 13.40 -38.54
N SER A 6 14.67 12.54 -37.64
CA SER A 6 14.04 11.24 -37.38
C SER A 6 12.56 11.45 -37.04
N PRO A 7 11.64 10.69 -37.63
CA PRO A 7 10.22 10.85 -37.30
C PRO A 7 9.99 10.52 -35.82
N ALA A 8 9.46 11.48 -35.09
CA ALA A 8 8.94 11.25 -33.75
C ALA A 8 7.93 10.09 -33.80
N HIS A 9 8.28 8.96 -33.19
CA HIS A 9 7.35 7.85 -32.99
C HIS A 9 6.31 8.30 -31.96
N SER A 10 5.17 8.77 -32.46
CA SER A 10 3.98 8.93 -31.62
C SER A 10 3.51 7.54 -31.18
N ILE A 11 3.80 7.17 -29.94
CA ILE A 11 3.28 5.95 -29.33
C ILE A 11 1.81 6.24 -29.02
N GLU A 12 0.92 5.74 -29.85
CA GLU A 12 -0.52 5.82 -29.61
C GLU A 12 -0.93 4.68 -28.64
N LEU A 13 -1.63 4.99 -27.56
CA LEU A 13 -2.25 4.00 -26.66
C LEU A 13 -3.23 3.06 -27.39
N ASP A 14 -3.60 3.37 -28.62
CA ASP A 14 -4.41 2.51 -29.49
C ASP A 14 -3.61 1.36 -30.16
N ALA A 15 -2.28 1.31 -30.01
CA ALA A 15 -1.39 0.33 -30.63
C ALA A 15 -0.89 -0.85 -29.79
N PRO A 16 -1.31 -1.09 -28.51
CA PRO A 16 -0.87 -2.29 -27.81
C PRO A 16 -1.36 -3.56 -28.50
N GLU A 17 -0.49 -4.54 -28.64
CA GLU A 17 -0.77 -5.81 -29.34
C GLU A 17 -1.93 -6.60 -28.72
N SER A 18 -2.23 -6.37 -27.43
CA SER A 18 -3.29 -7.08 -26.69
C SER A 18 -4.64 -6.34 -26.74
N PRO A 19 -5.71 -6.97 -27.27
CA PRO A 19 -7.07 -6.42 -27.21
C PRO A 19 -7.56 -6.14 -25.77
N ARG A 20 -7.06 -6.90 -24.80
CA ARG A 20 -7.39 -6.76 -23.38
C ARG A 20 -6.79 -5.48 -22.80
N LEU A 21 -5.56 -5.17 -23.13
CA LEU A 21 -4.90 -3.93 -22.69
C LEU A 21 -5.59 -2.70 -23.30
N ARG A 22 -5.89 -2.73 -24.60
CA ARG A 22 -6.69 -1.67 -25.25
C ARG A 22 -8.02 -1.43 -24.56
N GLY A 23 -8.73 -2.49 -24.18
CA GLY A 23 -9.99 -2.39 -23.46
C GLY A 23 -9.82 -1.67 -22.12
N ARG A 24 -8.80 -2.03 -21.34
CA ARG A 24 -8.50 -1.39 -20.05
C ARG A 24 -8.14 0.09 -20.19
N LEU A 25 -7.29 0.43 -21.14
CA LEU A 25 -6.91 1.82 -21.40
C LEU A 25 -8.11 2.70 -21.79
N ARG A 26 -9.04 2.14 -22.58
CA ARG A 26 -10.28 2.85 -22.95
C ARG A 26 -11.25 3.03 -21.79
N SER A 27 -11.26 2.13 -20.81
CA SER A 27 -12.13 2.22 -19.63
C SER A 27 -11.62 3.19 -18.57
N LEU A 28 -10.38 3.69 -18.68
CA LEU A 28 -9.85 4.67 -17.74
C LEU A 28 -10.72 5.93 -17.68
N PRO A 29 -10.93 6.51 -16.48
CA PRO A 29 -11.50 7.84 -16.34
C PRO A 29 -10.71 8.85 -17.18
N ALA A 30 -11.39 9.83 -17.74
CA ALA A 30 -10.81 10.74 -18.75
C ALA A 30 -9.52 11.43 -18.28
N ARG A 31 -9.46 11.84 -16.99
CA ARG A 31 -8.26 12.49 -16.43
C ARG A 31 -7.07 11.54 -16.33
N HIS A 32 -7.30 10.28 -15.92
CA HIS A 32 -6.25 9.25 -15.82
C HIS A 32 -5.68 8.92 -17.19
N ARG A 33 -6.57 8.69 -18.16
CA ARG A 33 -6.20 8.41 -19.54
C ARG A 33 -5.38 9.54 -20.14
N GLY A 34 -5.86 10.79 -20.05
CA GLY A 34 -5.16 11.94 -20.61
C GLY A 34 -3.80 12.19 -19.97
N CYS A 35 -3.65 11.98 -18.65
CA CYS A 35 -2.37 12.05 -17.96
C CYS A 35 -1.42 10.94 -18.44
N LEU A 36 -1.89 9.70 -18.47
CA LEU A 36 -1.10 8.55 -18.92
C LEU A 36 -0.64 8.69 -20.38
N GLU A 37 -1.49 9.21 -21.28
CA GLU A 37 -1.15 9.48 -22.67
C GLU A 37 -0.01 10.50 -22.80
N ARG A 38 -0.07 11.60 -22.04
CA ARG A 38 1.01 12.60 -22.02
C ARG A 38 2.31 12.05 -21.47
N MET A 39 2.24 11.32 -20.34
CA MET A 39 3.41 10.70 -19.72
C MET A 39 4.04 9.65 -20.65
N LEU A 40 3.23 8.84 -21.32
CA LEU A 40 3.74 7.85 -22.26
C LEU A 40 4.43 8.50 -23.46
N ALA A 41 3.89 9.61 -23.96
CA ALA A 41 4.50 10.35 -25.07
C ALA A 41 5.81 11.03 -24.63
N ALA A 42 5.91 11.50 -23.39
CA ALA A 42 7.08 12.21 -22.90
C ALA A 42 8.20 11.27 -22.42
N VAL A 43 7.87 10.11 -21.83
CA VAL A 43 8.84 9.22 -21.19
C VAL A 43 9.88 8.67 -22.18
N VAL A 44 9.52 8.53 -23.44
CA VAL A 44 10.41 8.02 -24.50
C VAL A 44 11.56 8.98 -24.85
N GLU A 45 11.40 10.25 -24.48
CA GLU A 45 12.40 11.30 -24.67
C GLU A 45 13.30 11.51 -23.43
N VAL A 46 13.06 10.74 -22.35
CA VAL A 46 13.88 10.85 -21.13
C VAL A 46 15.08 9.92 -21.23
N ASP A 47 16.25 10.50 -21.46
CA ASP A 47 17.51 9.76 -21.54
C ASP A 47 17.72 8.89 -20.29
N GLY A 48 18.02 7.61 -20.51
CA GLY A 48 18.27 6.64 -19.43
C GLY A 48 17.01 5.96 -18.90
N VAL A 49 15.80 6.37 -19.29
CA VAL A 49 14.57 5.59 -19.04
C VAL A 49 14.34 4.65 -20.23
N VAL A 50 14.13 3.37 -19.94
CA VAL A 50 14.05 2.30 -20.96
C VAL A 50 12.74 1.50 -20.88
N GLY A 51 11.83 1.86 -20.01
CA GLY A 51 10.53 1.23 -19.93
C GLY A 51 9.57 1.94 -19.00
N LEU A 52 8.28 1.82 -19.32
CA LEU A 52 7.16 2.30 -18.52
C LEU A 52 6.14 1.19 -18.35
N ALA A 53 5.74 0.94 -17.11
CA ALA A 53 4.67 0.01 -16.80
C ALA A 53 3.67 0.64 -15.83
N VAL A 54 2.44 0.10 -15.77
CA VAL A 54 1.37 0.56 -14.89
C VAL A 54 0.93 -0.56 -13.95
N GLY A 55 0.86 -0.26 -12.66
CA GLY A 55 0.53 -1.17 -11.56
C GLY A 55 -0.81 -0.91 -10.90
N GLY A 56 -0.92 -1.32 -9.65
CA GLY A 56 -2.02 -1.01 -8.75
C GLY A 56 -3.40 -1.42 -9.25
N SER A 57 -4.40 -0.57 -9.03
CA SER A 57 -5.79 -0.81 -9.41
C SER A 57 -6.00 -1.03 -10.92
N PHE A 58 -5.05 -0.59 -11.76
CA PHE A 58 -5.08 -0.84 -13.19
C PHE A 58 -4.95 -2.33 -13.53
N ILE A 59 -4.13 -3.09 -12.80
CA ILE A 59 -3.92 -4.53 -13.05
C ILE A 59 -5.22 -5.32 -12.87
N ALA A 60 -6.00 -4.99 -11.86
CA ALA A 60 -7.29 -5.61 -11.60
C ALA A 60 -8.38 -5.12 -12.56
N GLY A 61 -8.21 -3.97 -13.19
CA GLY A 61 -9.23 -3.27 -13.99
C GLY A 61 -10.28 -2.57 -13.11
N GLU A 62 -9.88 -2.20 -11.90
CA GLU A 62 -10.74 -1.60 -10.87
C GLU A 62 -10.47 -0.09 -10.67
N ILE A 63 -9.78 0.53 -11.62
CA ILE A 63 -9.47 1.96 -11.54
C ILE A 63 -10.74 2.79 -11.72
N ASP A 64 -10.98 3.70 -10.79
CA ASP A 64 -12.11 4.61 -10.76
C ASP A 64 -11.66 6.09 -10.73
N GLU A 65 -12.60 7.02 -10.55
CA GLU A 65 -12.31 8.46 -10.51
C GLU A 65 -11.46 8.87 -9.29
N PHE A 66 -11.39 8.06 -8.25
CA PHE A 66 -10.65 8.33 -7.01
C PHE A 66 -9.33 7.58 -6.93
N SER A 67 -9.09 6.69 -7.88
CA SER A 67 -7.84 5.93 -7.94
C SER A 67 -6.65 6.84 -8.26
N ASP A 68 -5.49 6.46 -7.75
CA ASP A 68 -4.18 6.93 -8.19
C ASP A 68 -3.72 6.23 -9.48
N LEU A 69 -2.65 6.72 -10.07
CA LEU A 69 -1.91 6.03 -11.13
C LEU A 69 -0.58 5.56 -10.57
N ASP A 70 -0.40 4.26 -10.51
CA ASP A 70 0.86 3.63 -10.09
C ASP A 70 1.72 3.34 -11.33
N LEU A 71 2.79 4.10 -11.53
CA LEU A 71 3.66 3.96 -12.69
C LEU A 71 5.07 3.51 -12.28
N VAL A 72 5.63 2.56 -13.02
CA VAL A 72 6.99 2.07 -12.86
C VAL A 72 7.82 2.51 -14.05
N LEU A 73 8.85 3.32 -13.80
CA LEU A 73 9.84 3.75 -14.78
C LEU A 73 11.09 2.89 -14.62
N ALA A 74 11.38 2.08 -15.63
CA ALA A 74 12.61 1.29 -15.68
C ALA A 74 13.76 2.15 -16.20
N VAL A 75 14.86 2.15 -15.47
CA VAL A 75 16.03 3.01 -15.72
C VAL A 75 17.26 2.15 -16.01
N GLU A 76 18.05 2.55 -17.01
CA GLU A 76 19.36 1.94 -17.25
C GLU A 76 20.23 2.03 -16.01
N PRO A 77 20.95 0.93 -15.64
CA PRO A 77 21.78 0.95 -14.42
C PRO A 77 22.83 2.07 -14.41
N GLY A 78 23.37 2.42 -15.57
CA GLY A 78 24.35 3.49 -15.71
C GLY A 78 23.78 4.91 -15.51
N ALA A 79 22.50 5.11 -15.79
CA ALA A 79 21.80 6.39 -15.63
C ALA A 79 21.13 6.53 -14.24
N TRP A 80 21.09 5.45 -13.46
CA TRP A 80 20.33 5.37 -12.22
C TRP A 80 20.58 6.51 -11.22
N PRO A 81 21.82 6.87 -10.85
CA PRO A 81 22.06 7.93 -9.88
C PRO A 81 21.54 9.30 -10.38
N GLU A 82 21.76 9.62 -11.64
CA GLU A 82 21.34 10.89 -12.24
C GLU A 82 19.82 11.01 -12.32
N ILE A 83 19.14 9.95 -12.72
CA ILE A 83 17.68 9.89 -12.81
C ILE A 83 17.06 10.08 -11.41
N LEU A 84 17.60 9.43 -10.38
CA LEU A 84 17.11 9.59 -9.01
C LEU A 84 17.25 11.03 -8.50
N ASP A 85 18.34 11.70 -8.82
CA ASP A 85 18.56 13.10 -8.42
C ASP A 85 17.60 14.05 -9.14
N ARG A 86 17.21 13.72 -10.39
CA ARG A 86 16.32 14.54 -11.24
C ARG A 86 14.85 14.16 -11.16
N ARG A 87 14.41 13.25 -10.32
CA ARG A 87 13.03 12.70 -10.28
C ARG A 87 11.93 13.74 -10.37
N GLN A 88 12.05 14.84 -9.64
CA GLN A 88 11.04 15.91 -9.67
C GLN A 88 11.03 16.67 -10.99
N ALA A 89 12.20 16.92 -11.58
CA ALA A 89 12.28 17.53 -12.91
C ALA A 89 11.66 16.62 -13.96
N ILE A 90 12.00 15.34 -13.92
CA ILE A 90 11.41 14.33 -14.82
C ILE A 90 9.89 14.27 -14.65
N ALA A 91 9.36 14.27 -13.43
CA ALA A 91 7.92 14.29 -13.20
C ALA A 91 7.24 15.50 -13.87
N ALA A 92 7.87 16.67 -13.83
CA ALA A 92 7.38 17.87 -14.51
C ALA A 92 7.54 17.82 -16.04
N GLU A 93 8.57 17.14 -16.54
CA GLU A 93 8.79 16.89 -17.96
C GLU A 93 7.77 15.90 -18.53
N LEU A 94 7.38 14.88 -17.75
CA LEU A 94 6.41 13.86 -18.16
C LEU A 94 5.00 14.42 -18.38
N ASP A 95 4.58 15.39 -17.57
CA ASP A 95 3.30 16.08 -17.73
C ASP A 95 3.39 17.51 -17.18
N PRO A 96 3.15 18.55 -18.00
CA PRO A 96 3.23 19.95 -17.58
C PRO A 96 2.19 20.35 -16.53
N SER A 97 1.21 19.51 -16.23
CA SER A 97 0.28 19.73 -15.12
C SER A 97 0.84 19.33 -13.74
N PHE A 98 2.12 18.95 -13.64
CA PHE A 98 2.79 18.66 -12.37
C PHE A 98 2.71 19.85 -11.41
N LEU A 99 2.26 19.61 -10.19
CA LEU A 99 2.11 20.62 -9.15
C LEU A 99 3.14 20.46 -8.04
N ALA A 100 3.33 19.24 -7.56
CA ALA A 100 4.25 18.93 -6.47
C ALA A 100 4.56 17.43 -6.43
N GLY A 101 5.70 17.09 -5.81
CA GLY A 101 6.06 15.69 -5.52
C GLY A 101 7.01 15.61 -4.32
N PHE A 102 7.00 14.48 -3.64
CA PHE A 102 7.93 14.13 -2.57
C PHE A 102 8.26 12.64 -2.62
N THR A 103 9.40 12.28 -2.08
CA THR A 103 9.91 10.91 -2.10
C THR A 103 9.27 10.03 -1.01
N GLY A 104 9.16 8.73 -1.29
CA GLY A 104 8.40 7.78 -0.47
C GLY A 104 9.14 7.21 0.75
N GLU A 105 10.15 7.94 1.31
CA GLU A 105 10.88 7.48 2.50
C GLU A 105 9.99 7.17 3.69
N HIS A 106 8.90 7.92 3.84
CA HIS A 106 7.95 7.75 4.94
C HIS A 106 7.17 6.42 4.89
N VAL A 107 7.11 5.78 3.72
CA VAL A 107 6.55 4.45 3.52
C VAL A 107 7.62 3.39 3.26
N GLY A 108 8.91 3.72 3.45
CA GLY A 108 10.03 2.81 3.27
C GLY A 108 10.41 2.52 1.81
N GLU A 109 9.90 3.31 0.85
CA GLU A 109 10.20 3.17 -0.58
C GLU A 109 10.84 4.44 -1.16
N PRO A 110 12.15 4.63 -0.97
CA PRO A 110 12.85 5.84 -1.42
C PRO A 110 12.91 6.00 -2.95
N ARG A 111 12.61 4.95 -3.71
CA ARG A 111 12.55 4.98 -5.18
C ARG A 111 11.25 5.56 -5.70
N LEU A 112 10.24 5.68 -4.85
CA LEU A 112 8.94 6.26 -5.16
C LEU A 112 9.00 7.79 -5.11
N LEU A 113 8.41 8.44 -6.09
CA LEU A 113 8.04 9.85 -6.05
C LEU A 113 6.51 9.94 -6.08
N VAL A 114 5.93 10.39 -4.98
CA VAL A 114 4.49 10.62 -4.81
C VAL A 114 4.17 11.99 -5.39
N CYS A 115 3.35 12.06 -6.43
CA CYS A 115 3.09 13.26 -7.21
C CYS A 115 1.64 13.69 -7.19
N LEU A 116 1.42 14.99 -7.30
CA LEU A 116 0.12 15.58 -7.56
C LEU A 116 0.17 16.36 -8.88
N TYR A 117 -0.77 16.05 -9.77
CA TYR A 117 -0.98 16.71 -11.06
C TYR A 117 -2.34 17.40 -11.09
N GLY A 118 -2.53 18.37 -11.98
CA GLY A 118 -3.83 19.01 -12.15
C GLY A 118 -3.79 20.50 -12.49
N PRO A 119 -4.96 21.19 -12.59
CA PRO A 119 -6.34 20.70 -12.43
C PRO A 119 -6.88 19.90 -13.63
N PRO A 120 -7.81 18.94 -13.44
CA PRO A 120 -8.29 18.40 -12.15
C PRO A 120 -7.24 17.57 -11.42
N LEU A 121 -7.27 17.56 -10.09
CA LEU A 121 -6.24 16.90 -9.29
C LEU A 121 -6.21 15.40 -9.53
N LEU A 122 -5.01 14.86 -9.73
CA LEU A 122 -4.72 13.45 -9.88
C LEU A 122 -3.46 13.10 -9.10
N HIS A 123 -3.56 12.09 -8.24
CA HIS A 123 -2.42 11.48 -7.57
C HIS A 123 -1.74 10.51 -8.53
N VAL A 124 -0.42 10.60 -8.66
CA VAL A 124 0.38 9.71 -9.49
C VAL A 124 1.63 9.29 -8.73
N ASP A 125 1.79 8.01 -8.57
CA ASP A 125 2.96 7.39 -7.97
C ASP A 125 3.94 6.99 -9.07
N LEU A 126 5.11 7.65 -9.11
CA LEU A 126 6.19 7.35 -10.04
C LEU A 126 7.28 6.56 -9.31
N LYS A 127 7.33 5.26 -9.52
CA LYS A 127 8.36 4.40 -8.97
C LYS A 127 9.49 4.21 -9.97
N PHE A 128 10.64 4.77 -9.67
CA PHE A 128 11.85 4.58 -10.47
C PHE A 128 12.53 3.28 -10.03
N VAL A 129 12.88 2.41 -10.96
CA VAL A 129 13.57 1.15 -10.66
C VAL A 129 14.75 0.96 -11.62
N SER A 130 15.91 0.57 -11.09
CA SER A 130 17.00 0.13 -11.96
C SER A 130 16.56 -1.14 -12.69
N LEU A 131 16.90 -1.26 -13.97
CA LEU A 131 16.58 -2.44 -14.75
C LEU A 131 17.16 -3.73 -14.13
N ASP A 132 18.28 -3.62 -13.43
CA ASP A 132 18.89 -4.76 -12.72
C ASP A 132 18.00 -5.27 -11.58
N ASP A 133 17.28 -4.37 -10.90
CA ASP A 133 16.42 -4.67 -9.74
C ASP A 133 14.93 -4.78 -10.12
N ALA A 134 14.55 -4.54 -11.38
CA ALA A 134 13.15 -4.53 -11.80
C ALA A 134 12.44 -5.89 -11.63
N HIS A 135 13.20 -6.98 -11.48
CA HIS A 135 12.67 -8.30 -11.17
C HIS A 135 12.16 -8.41 -9.71
N GLU A 136 12.63 -7.55 -8.80
CA GLU A 136 12.17 -7.48 -7.40
C GLU A 136 10.91 -6.64 -7.32
N ARG A 137 9.76 -7.30 -7.40
CA ARG A 137 8.45 -6.62 -7.43
C ARG A 137 7.39 -7.37 -6.62
N VAL A 138 6.40 -6.63 -6.14
CA VAL A 138 5.30 -7.18 -5.34
C VAL A 138 4.11 -7.63 -6.19
N GLU A 139 3.97 -7.10 -7.40
CA GLU A 139 2.91 -7.40 -8.38
C GLU A 139 3.47 -7.41 -9.80
N ASP A 140 2.70 -7.86 -10.80
CA ASP A 140 3.08 -7.80 -12.20
C ASP A 140 2.49 -6.56 -12.88
N PRO A 141 3.22 -5.44 -12.96
CA PRO A 141 2.75 -4.26 -13.67
C PRO A 141 2.60 -4.56 -15.17
N VAL A 142 1.65 -3.90 -15.80
CA VAL A 142 1.42 -4.02 -17.25
C VAL A 142 2.37 -3.09 -17.97
N ILE A 143 3.27 -3.64 -18.79
CA ILE A 143 4.22 -2.87 -19.59
C ILE A 143 3.45 -2.12 -20.68
N LEU A 144 3.63 -0.80 -20.71
CA LEU A 144 3.05 0.08 -21.71
C LEU A 144 4.05 0.40 -22.83
N TRP A 145 5.32 0.50 -22.47
CA TRP A 145 6.42 0.77 -23.37
C TRP A 145 7.73 0.22 -22.81
N GLU A 146 8.60 -0.26 -23.67
CA GLU A 146 9.96 -0.68 -23.33
C GLU A 146 10.88 -0.66 -24.55
N VAL A 147 12.18 -0.50 -24.33
CA VAL A 147 13.22 -0.60 -25.35
C VAL A 147 13.67 -2.06 -25.47
N ASP A 148 13.62 -2.62 -26.69
CA ASP A 148 14.16 -3.96 -27.03
C ASP A 148 13.72 -5.10 -26.09
N GLY A 149 12.55 -5.00 -25.46
CA GLY A 149 12.04 -6.03 -24.56
C GLY A 149 12.79 -6.15 -23.22
N CYS A 150 13.54 -5.10 -22.83
CA CYS A 150 14.42 -5.16 -21.65
C CYS A 150 13.65 -5.32 -20.32
N LEU A 151 12.51 -4.65 -20.17
CA LEU A 151 11.70 -4.72 -18.95
C LEU A 151 10.96 -6.08 -18.89
N SER A 152 10.43 -6.56 -20.01
CA SER A 152 9.88 -7.92 -20.14
C SER A 152 10.90 -8.98 -19.73
N ALA A 153 12.14 -8.85 -20.21
CA ALA A 153 13.23 -9.76 -19.85
C ALA A 153 13.60 -9.67 -18.35
N ALA A 154 13.58 -8.47 -17.78
CA ALA A 154 13.81 -8.29 -16.34
C ALA A 154 12.69 -8.93 -15.51
N PHE A 155 11.42 -8.73 -15.85
CA PHE A 155 10.29 -9.33 -15.15
C PHE A 155 10.27 -10.86 -15.24
N ALA A 156 10.75 -11.42 -16.35
CA ALA A 156 10.85 -12.89 -16.51
C ALA A 156 11.88 -13.56 -15.57
N ARG A 157 12.78 -12.79 -14.93
CA ARG A 157 13.80 -13.32 -14.00
C ARG A 157 13.23 -13.86 -12.69
N ALA A 158 12.11 -13.30 -12.22
CA ALA A 158 11.43 -13.75 -11.00
C ALA A 158 9.92 -13.52 -11.08
N ALA A 159 9.14 -14.33 -10.38
CA ALA A 159 7.73 -14.06 -10.15
C ALA A 159 7.57 -12.92 -9.12
N PRO A 160 6.48 -12.14 -9.17
CA PRO A 160 6.20 -11.16 -8.14
C PRO A 160 6.01 -11.84 -6.77
N CYS A 161 6.46 -11.17 -5.72
CA CYS A 161 6.35 -11.68 -4.36
C CYS A 161 5.84 -10.59 -3.43
N TYR A 162 4.55 -10.68 -3.08
CA TYR A 162 3.98 -9.79 -2.07
C TYR A 162 4.37 -10.30 -0.67
N PRO A 163 4.84 -9.44 0.24
CA PRO A 163 5.19 -9.85 1.60
C PRO A 163 3.97 -10.42 2.34
N ALA A 164 4.02 -11.70 2.68
CA ALA A 164 2.98 -12.32 3.48
C ALA A 164 3.07 -11.85 4.94
N ALA A 165 1.92 -11.83 5.64
CA ALA A 165 1.93 -11.64 7.08
C ALA A 165 2.67 -12.80 7.76
N ASP A 166 3.50 -12.46 8.74
CA ASP A 166 4.21 -13.43 9.59
C ASP A 166 3.51 -13.53 10.95
N PRO A 167 2.71 -14.60 11.19
CA PRO A 167 1.98 -14.77 12.44
C PRO A 167 2.90 -14.89 13.66
N ASP A 168 4.09 -15.49 13.51
CA ASP A 168 5.04 -15.66 14.61
C ASP A 168 5.67 -14.32 14.99
N TRP A 169 5.96 -13.48 13.99
CA TRP A 169 6.43 -12.12 14.22
C TRP A 169 5.39 -11.26 14.94
N ILE A 170 4.09 -11.40 14.58
CA ILE A 170 2.98 -10.70 15.20
C ILE A 170 2.80 -11.21 16.64
N GLU A 171 2.75 -12.54 16.88
CA GLU A 171 2.58 -13.15 18.20
C GLU A 171 3.65 -12.68 19.18
N ALA A 172 4.90 -12.65 18.75
CA ALA A 172 6.03 -12.22 19.58
C ALA A 172 5.91 -10.75 20.07
N ARG A 173 5.02 -9.95 19.46
CA ARG A 173 4.91 -8.49 19.70
C ARG A 173 3.55 -8.05 20.21
N PHE A 174 2.49 -8.70 19.79
CA PHE A 174 1.11 -8.26 20.02
C PHE A 174 0.83 -7.99 21.50
N TRP A 175 1.20 -8.91 22.38
CA TRP A 175 0.93 -8.79 23.80
C TRP A 175 1.70 -7.64 24.46
N ILE A 176 2.91 -7.38 24.00
CA ILE A 176 3.72 -6.24 24.46
C ILE A 176 3.10 -4.92 24.00
N TRP A 177 2.64 -4.85 22.76
CA TRP A 177 1.92 -3.69 22.24
C TRP A 177 0.60 -3.45 22.98
N ALA A 178 -0.18 -4.50 23.21
CA ALA A 178 -1.44 -4.39 23.93
C ALA A 178 -1.24 -3.83 25.34
N HIS A 179 -0.21 -4.30 26.05
CA HIS A 179 0.16 -3.75 27.37
C HIS A 179 0.57 -2.28 27.27
N TYR A 180 1.44 -1.94 26.31
CA TYR A 180 1.88 -0.55 26.11
C TYR A 180 0.70 0.41 25.88
N PHE A 181 -0.26 0.02 25.05
CA PHE A 181 -1.45 0.85 24.80
C PHE A 181 -2.39 0.90 26.00
N ALA A 182 -2.47 -0.17 26.79
CA ALA A 182 -3.19 -0.17 28.07
C ALA A 182 -2.61 0.88 29.03
N ASP A 183 -1.29 0.98 29.14
CA ASP A 183 -0.62 2.02 29.94
C ASP A 183 -0.93 3.42 29.45
N LYS A 184 -1.00 3.63 28.11
CA LYS A 184 -1.38 4.93 27.54
C LYS A 184 -2.81 5.32 27.88
N ILE A 185 -3.72 4.38 27.84
CA ILE A 185 -5.11 4.59 28.25
C ILE A 185 -5.17 4.97 29.75
N GLU A 186 -4.47 4.23 30.60
CA GLU A 186 -4.46 4.47 32.06
C GLU A 186 -3.89 5.84 32.44
N ARG A 187 -2.91 6.33 31.65
CA ARG A 187 -2.34 7.69 31.81
C ARG A 187 -3.22 8.80 31.24
N GLY A 188 -4.29 8.47 30.53
CA GLY A 188 -5.14 9.45 29.83
C GLY A 188 -4.49 10.01 28.56
N GLU A 189 -3.47 9.36 28.03
CA GLU A 189 -2.80 9.70 26.76
C GLU A 189 -3.66 9.20 25.58
N ILE A 190 -4.85 9.78 25.43
CA ILE A 190 -5.92 9.24 24.56
C ILE A 190 -5.53 9.23 23.08
N PHE A 191 -4.84 10.27 22.58
CA PHE A 191 -4.43 10.30 21.19
C PHE A 191 -3.40 9.22 20.87
N GLU A 192 -2.44 8.97 21.75
CA GLU A 192 -1.47 7.88 21.59
C GLU A 192 -2.13 6.50 21.69
N ALA A 193 -3.14 6.35 22.54
CA ALA A 193 -3.95 5.14 22.58
C ALA A 193 -4.72 4.89 21.26
N LEU A 194 -5.30 5.94 20.68
CA LEU A 194 -6.00 5.85 19.38
C LEU A 194 -5.05 5.48 18.23
N ASP A 195 -3.84 6.08 18.21
CA ASP A 195 -2.80 5.73 17.25
C ASP A 195 -2.37 4.27 17.44
N GLY A 196 -2.22 3.81 18.68
CA GLY A 196 -1.93 2.42 19.01
C GLY A 196 -3.00 1.44 18.52
N LEU A 197 -4.27 1.76 18.71
CA LEU A 197 -5.39 0.96 18.19
C LEU A 197 -5.38 0.93 16.65
N THR A 198 -5.04 2.04 16.01
CA THR A 198 -4.86 2.11 14.55
C THR A 198 -3.70 1.23 14.10
N PHE A 199 -2.59 1.27 14.82
CA PHE A 199 -1.43 0.42 14.56
C PHE A 199 -1.77 -1.07 14.69
N LEU A 200 -2.48 -1.50 15.75
CA LEU A 200 -2.90 -2.90 15.90
C LEU A 200 -3.78 -3.37 14.74
N ARG A 201 -4.71 -2.53 14.27
CA ARG A 201 -5.52 -2.85 13.09
C ARG A 201 -4.67 -3.07 11.85
N ALA A 202 -3.73 -2.17 11.58
CA ALA A 202 -2.92 -2.19 10.35
C ALA A 202 -1.84 -3.28 10.35
N VAL A 203 -1.23 -3.57 11.52
CA VAL A 203 -0.01 -4.40 11.62
C VAL A 203 -0.30 -5.83 12.10
N ALA A 204 -1.41 -6.04 12.82
CA ALA A 204 -1.74 -7.35 13.36
C ALA A 204 -3.08 -7.89 12.85
N LEU A 205 -4.19 -7.16 13.08
CA LEU A 205 -5.52 -7.71 12.85
C LEU A 205 -5.83 -7.91 11.37
N ALA A 206 -5.67 -6.87 10.56
CA ALA A 206 -5.96 -6.96 9.13
C ALA A 206 -5.02 -7.95 8.40
N PRO A 207 -3.70 -7.94 8.61
CA PRO A 207 -2.82 -8.93 7.98
C PRO A 207 -3.17 -10.38 8.31
N LEU A 208 -3.55 -10.69 9.56
CA LEU A 208 -3.98 -12.04 9.95
C LEU A 208 -5.34 -12.42 9.33
N ALA A 209 -6.26 -11.47 9.23
CA ALA A 209 -7.55 -11.71 8.59
C ALA A 209 -7.40 -12.02 7.09
N PHE A 210 -6.58 -11.25 6.38
CA PHE A 210 -6.25 -11.50 4.97
C PHE A 210 -5.55 -12.85 4.79
N LEU A 211 -4.59 -13.17 5.66
CA LEU A 211 -3.91 -14.47 5.64
C LEU A 211 -4.90 -15.62 5.82
N GLY A 212 -5.81 -15.52 6.79
CA GLY A 212 -6.86 -16.52 7.03
C GLY A 212 -7.82 -16.68 5.87
N ALA A 213 -8.07 -15.62 5.11
CA ALA A 213 -8.89 -15.63 3.90
C ALA A 213 -8.14 -16.11 2.65
N GLY A 214 -6.82 -16.33 2.73
CA GLY A 214 -5.99 -16.69 1.58
C GLY A 214 -5.89 -15.57 0.53
N VAL A 215 -6.00 -14.33 0.97
CA VAL A 215 -5.98 -13.13 0.12
C VAL A 215 -4.79 -12.26 0.51
N GLU A 216 -4.21 -11.58 -0.46
CA GLU A 216 -3.08 -10.68 -0.27
C GLU A 216 -3.42 -9.53 0.69
N ALA A 217 -2.56 -9.31 1.69
CA ALA A 217 -2.78 -8.33 2.74
C ALA A 217 -2.34 -6.93 2.26
N THR A 218 -3.25 -5.98 2.24
CA THR A 218 -2.97 -4.57 1.89
C THR A 218 -3.21 -3.61 3.06
N GLY A 219 -2.82 -4.01 4.27
CA GLY A 219 -3.17 -3.30 5.49
C GLY A 219 -4.68 -3.28 5.69
N VAL A 220 -5.25 -2.11 5.94
CA VAL A 220 -6.71 -1.94 6.05
C VAL A 220 -7.36 -1.42 4.75
N ARG A 221 -6.58 -1.31 3.66
CA ARG A 221 -7.06 -0.76 2.39
C ARG A 221 -8.15 -1.65 1.78
N ARG A 222 -9.34 -1.08 1.49
CA ARG A 222 -10.50 -1.75 0.90
C ARG A 222 -10.97 -2.99 1.69
N ILE A 223 -10.77 -2.98 3.01
CA ILE A 223 -11.13 -4.10 3.86
C ILE A 223 -12.65 -4.32 3.90
N GLU A 224 -13.41 -3.24 3.77
CA GLU A 224 -14.86 -3.22 3.69
C GLU A 224 -15.39 -4.01 2.49
N ASP A 225 -14.70 -3.94 1.37
CA ASP A 225 -15.06 -4.65 0.14
C ASP A 225 -14.52 -6.09 0.14
N ARG A 226 -13.28 -6.26 0.58
CA ARG A 226 -12.56 -7.53 0.47
C ARG A 226 -12.92 -8.53 1.57
N LEU A 227 -13.18 -8.04 2.78
CA LEU A 227 -13.52 -8.83 3.98
C LEU A 227 -14.68 -8.17 4.76
N PRO A 228 -15.89 -8.01 4.18
CA PRO A 228 -16.97 -7.22 4.77
C PRO A 228 -17.42 -7.70 6.16
N ALA A 229 -17.45 -9.00 6.41
CA ALA A 229 -17.78 -9.54 7.73
C ALA A 229 -16.72 -9.14 8.77
N PHE A 230 -15.44 -9.26 8.42
CA PHE A 230 -14.34 -8.86 9.30
C PHE A 230 -14.30 -7.34 9.50
N ALA A 231 -14.62 -6.53 8.50
CA ALA A 231 -14.70 -5.08 8.63
C ALA A 231 -15.69 -4.67 9.73
N THR A 232 -16.86 -5.35 9.79
CA THR A 232 -17.84 -5.14 10.87
C THR A 232 -17.27 -5.48 12.26
N ASP A 233 -16.51 -6.55 12.38
CA ASP A 233 -15.84 -6.89 13.65
C ASP A 233 -14.75 -5.88 14.00
N LEU A 234 -14.04 -5.38 12.98
CA LEU A 234 -12.96 -4.40 13.13
C LEU A 234 -13.47 -3.04 13.63
N GLU A 235 -14.73 -2.67 13.35
CA GLU A 235 -15.36 -1.44 13.86
C GLU A 235 -15.31 -1.35 15.39
N ARG A 236 -15.44 -2.48 16.10
CA ARG A 236 -15.39 -2.53 17.56
C ARG A 236 -14.02 -2.13 18.13
N THR A 237 -12.97 -2.17 17.32
CA THR A 237 -11.60 -1.77 17.69
C THR A 237 -11.34 -0.28 17.46
N VAL A 238 -12.33 0.48 16.96
CA VAL A 238 -12.22 1.92 16.78
C VAL A 238 -12.55 2.62 18.09
N GLY A 239 -11.53 3.15 18.74
CA GLY A 239 -11.70 3.89 20.00
C GLY A 239 -12.39 5.24 19.81
N GLY A 240 -13.09 5.69 20.84
CA GLY A 240 -13.57 7.08 20.93
C GLY A 240 -12.58 7.97 21.68
N VAL A 241 -12.79 9.30 21.62
CA VAL A 241 -11.92 10.28 22.29
C VAL A 241 -12.23 10.36 23.80
N ASN A 242 -12.21 9.22 24.47
CA ASN A 242 -12.33 9.09 25.91
C ASN A 242 -11.77 7.73 26.38
N THR A 243 -11.40 7.66 27.64
CA THR A 243 -10.76 6.50 28.25
C THR A 243 -11.61 5.23 28.16
N ALA A 244 -12.91 5.29 28.46
CA ALA A 244 -13.78 4.13 28.44
C ALA A 244 -13.91 3.50 27.05
N ALA A 245 -14.04 4.32 26.02
CA ALA A 245 -14.10 3.86 24.63
C ALA A 245 -12.78 3.26 24.15
N CYS A 246 -11.63 3.80 24.61
CA CYS A 246 -10.33 3.21 24.29
C CYS A 246 -10.13 1.86 25.00
N VAL A 247 -10.57 1.68 26.24
CA VAL A 247 -10.54 0.39 26.93
C VAL A 247 -11.36 -0.64 26.18
N ALA A 248 -12.63 -0.34 25.87
CA ALA A 248 -13.50 -1.26 25.15
C ALA A 248 -12.93 -1.64 23.76
N ALA A 249 -12.32 -0.68 23.06
CA ALA A 249 -11.68 -0.93 21.76
C ALA A 249 -10.44 -1.83 21.89
N LEU A 250 -9.63 -1.66 22.95
CA LEU A 250 -8.47 -2.52 23.21
C LEU A 250 -8.89 -3.94 23.56
N GLU A 251 -9.92 -4.10 24.41
CA GLU A 251 -10.50 -5.40 24.74
C GLU A 251 -10.99 -6.11 23.47
N SER A 252 -11.75 -5.39 22.62
CA SER A 252 -12.22 -5.92 21.33
C SER A 252 -11.05 -6.30 20.40
N ALA A 253 -9.97 -5.54 20.37
CA ALA A 253 -8.79 -5.86 19.57
C ALA A 253 -8.10 -7.14 20.06
N ILE A 254 -8.03 -7.36 21.39
CA ILE A 254 -7.46 -8.58 21.99
C ILE A 254 -8.35 -9.80 21.70
N GLU A 255 -9.67 -9.66 21.77
CA GLU A 255 -10.61 -10.73 21.42
C GLU A 255 -10.44 -11.14 19.96
N LEU A 256 -10.51 -10.16 19.07
CA LEU A 256 -10.40 -10.37 17.64
C LEU A 256 -9.04 -10.99 17.24
N TYR A 257 -7.95 -10.49 17.83
CA TYR A 257 -6.62 -11.08 17.64
C TYR A 257 -6.59 -12.56 18.00
N THR A 258 -7.22 -12.92 19.14
CA THR A 258 -7.25 -14.30 19.62
C THR A 258 -7.97 -15.24 18.66
N GLU A 259 -9.06 -14.78 18.06
CA GLU A 259 -9.82 -15.52 17.04
C GLU A 259 -9.00 -15.69 15.77
N LEU A 260 -8.40 -14.61 15.26
CA LEU A 260 -7.57 -14.63 14.06
C LEU A 260 -6.34 -15.52 14.23
N ARG A 261 -5.66 -15.47 15.36
CA ARG A 261 -4.50 -16.30 15.66
C ARG A 261 -4.84 -17.80 15.63
N LYS A 262 -5.99 -18.20 16.19
CA LYS A 262 -6.45 -19.58 16.15
C LYS A 262 -6.72 -20.04 14.72
N ALA A 263 -7.35 -19.19 13.92
CA ALA A 263 -7.63 -19.48 12.50
C ALA A 263 -6.33 -19.59 11.69
N ALA A 264 -5.38 -18.68 11.88
CA ALA A 264 -4.10 -18.69 11.18
C ALA A 264 -3.21 -19.90 11.53
N ALA A 265 -3.25 -20.35 12.79
CA ALA A 265 -2.48 -21.51 13.24
C ALA A 265 -3.10 -22.85 12.78
N ALA A 266 -4.29 -22.86 12.18
CA ALA A 266 -5.10 -24.07 11.91
C ALA A 266 -5.24 -24.97 13.16
N ARG A 267 -5.20 -24.40 14.38
CA ARG A 267 -5.19 -25.08 15.67
C ARG A 267 -6.25 -24.45 16.58
N SER A 268 -7.17 -25.25 17.04
CA SER A 268 -8.22 -24.82 17.98
C SER A 268 -7.72 -24.70 19.43
N ASP A 269 -6.56 -25.24 19.75
CA ASP A 269 -6.01 -25.44 21.09
C ASP A 269 -4.66 -24.72 21.30
N VAL A 270 -4.53 -23.48 20.82
CA VAL A 270 -3.40 -22.63 21.15
C VAL A 270 -3.50 -22.24 22.63
N GLU A 271 -2.67 -22.86 23.46
CA GLU A 271 -2.62 -22.57 24.89
C GLU A 271 -2.09 -21.14 25.10
N ALA A 272 -2.75 -20.40 26.02
CA ALA A 272 -2.35 -19.04 26.31
C ALA A 272 -0.93 -18.99 26.90
N SER A 273 -0.07 -18.18 26.31
CA SER A 273 1.29 -17.97 26.80
C SER A 273 1.29 -17.27 28.17
N PRO A 274 2.37 -17.35 28.97
CA PRO A 274 2.45 -16.59 30.22
C PRO A 274 2.23 -15.09 30.01
N VAL A 275 2.82 -14.49 28.99
CA VAL A 275 2.66 -13.05 28.72
C VAL A 275 1.22 -12.71 28.33
N GLU A 276 0.55 -13.56 27.57
CA GLU A 276 -0.86 -13.39 27.25
C GLU A 276 -1.72 -13.34 28.50
N ARG A 277 -1.55 -14.30 29.43
CA ARG A 277 -2.35 -14.36 30.68
C ARG A 277 -2.17 -13.08 31.50
N GLU A 278 -0.94 -12.64 31.69
CA GLU A 278 -0.64 -11.44 32.48
C GLU A 278 -1.20 -10.17 31.82
N VAL A 279 -1.04 -10.02 30.52
CA VAL A 279 -1.56 -8.84 29.81
C VAL A 279 -3.08 -8.80 29.79
N ARG A 280 -3.75 -9.95 29.60
CA ARG A 280 -5.22 -10.02 29.73
C ARG A 280 -5.69 -9.61 31.13
N ALA A 281 -5.11 -10.17 32.15
CA ALA A 281 -5.47 -9.80 33.53
C ALA A 281 -5.22 -8.29 33.81
N TYR A 282 -4.14 -7.73 33.22
CA TYR A 282 -3.86 -6.31 33.32
C TYR A 282 -4.93 -5.45 32.66
N VAL A 283 -5.32 -5.79 31.43
CA VAL A 283 -6.35 -5.06 30.66
C VAL A 283 -7.72 -5.21 31.30
N GLU A 284 -8.12 -6.40 31.71
CA GLU A 284 -9.36 -6.67 32.44
C GLU A 284 -9.48 -5.86 33.73
N GLY A 285 -8.37 -5.54 34.39
CA GLY A 285 -8.32 -4.69 35.57
C GLY A 285 -8.43 -3.18 35.29
N LEU A 286 -8.27 -2.72 34.03
CA LEU A 286 -8.30 -1.30 33.70
C LEU A 286 -9.59 -0.58 34.09
N PRO A 287 -10.80 -1.10 33.82
CA PRO A 287 -12.04 -0.43 34.21
C PRO A 287 -12.11 -0.11 35.70
N GLY A 288 -11.68 -1.07 36.55
CA GLY A 288 -11.64 -0.89 37.99
C GLY A 288 -10.64 0.18 38.44
N ARG A 289 -9.42 0.17 37.89
CA ARG A 289 -8.39 1.17 38.23
C ARG A 289 -8.77 2.58 37.76
N LEU A 290 -9.52 2.68 36.66
CA LEU A 290 -9.98 3.94 36.08
C LEU A 290 -11.33 4.44 36.63
N GLY A 291 -11.95 3.68 37.57
CA GLY A 291 -13.25 4.04 38.09
C GLY A 291 -14.38 4.03 37.08
N LEU A 292 -14.27 3.18 36.04
CA LEU A 292 -15.26 3.06 34.97
C LEU A 292 -16.38 2.08 35.27
N SER A 293 -16.24 1.28 36.35
CA SER A 293 -17.11 0.16 36.69
C SER A 293 -18.52 0.54 37.17
N ASP A 294 -18.80 1.84 37.40
CA ASP A 294 -20.06 2.30 38.04
C ASP A 294 -20.89 3.29 37.19
N ARG A 295 -20.67 3.44 35.89
CA ARG A 295 -21.41 4.42 35.09
C ARG A 295 -22.26 3.81 33.96
N GLY A 296 -22.98 2.72 34.26
CA GLY A 296 -23.82 2.10 33.23
C GLY A 296 -24.66 0.95 33.75
N ALA A 297 -25.63 1.23 34.62
CA ALA A 297 -26.80 0.38 34.86
C ALA A 297 -28.05 1.17 34.46
#